data_26a5956aa946ff17628f74b116589016
#
_entry.id   26a5956aa946ff17628f74b116589016
#
_cell.length_a   1.000
_cell.length_b   1.000
_cell.length_c   1.000
_cell.angle_alpha   90.00
_cell.angle_beta   90.00
_cell.angle_gamma   90.00
#
_symmetry.space_group_name_H-M   'P 1'
#
loop_
_entity.id
_entity.type
_entity.pdbx_description
1 polymer ?
#
loop_
_entity_poly.entity_id
_entity_poly.type
_entity_poly.pdbx_seq_one_letter_code
_entity_poly.pdbx_strand_id
1 'polypeptide(L)'
;MNVSDAVKCRRSYRGKYKKIPVPREDLIKIMQAGLDAPSGCNKQTTSLIAVDDPAVLKKLHRVIAPPAGETAPAVICVLTQRIYAYRDKCFATQDYSAAIENMLLAAVELGYQSCWYEGHITDDDKIGCKMAKILGVPDEYELVCFLPIGIADSEPIPPKKKNFAERAWFNSFCGDGKLN
;
A
#
# COMPACT_ATOMS: atom_id res chain seq x y z
N MET A 1 -7.42 -13.65 12.41
CA MET A 1 -6.36 -12.94 13.21
C MET A 1 -7.01 -11.74 13.88
N ASN A 2 -6.59 -11.31 15.08
CA ASN A 2 -7.08 -10.04 15.63
C ASN A 2 -6.24 -8.86 15.09
N VAL A 3 -6.77 -7.63 15.22
CA VAL A 3 -6.14 -6.41 14.69
C VAL A 3 -4.72 -6.20 15.23
N SER A 4 -4.51 -6.42 16.53
CA SER A 4 -3.20 -6.24 17.15
C SER A 4 -2.16 -7.22 16.60
N ASP A 5 -2.57 -8.42 16.29
CA ASP A 5 -1.69 -9.43 15.68
C ASP A 5 -1.36 -9.06 14.22
N ALA A 6 -2.36 -8.62 13.45
CA ALA A 6 -2.13 -8.16 12.07
C ALA A 6 -1.12 -7.00 12.04
N VAL A 7 -1.28 -5.99 12.90
CA VAL A 7 -0.35 -4.87 13.04
C VAL A 7 1.07 -5.34 13.38
N LYS A 8 1.21 -6.30 14.30
CA LYS A 8 2.52 -6.86 14.69
C LYS A 8 3.14 -7.73 13.60
N CYS A 9 2.33 -8.46 12.84
CA CYS A 9 2.81 -9.38 11.79
C CYS A 9 3.08 -8.70 10.46
N ARG A 10 2.45 -7.55 10.17
CA ARG A 10 2.64 -6.83 8.92
C ARG A 10 4.12 -6.44 8.71
N ARG A 11 4.65 -6.79 7.54
CA ARG A 11 6.03 -6.49 7.12
C ARG A 11 6.04 -5.88 5.72
N SER A 12 7.04 -5.07 5.42
CA SER A 12 7.35 -4.65 4.05
C SER A 12 8.18 -5.75 3.40
N TYR A 13 7.52 -6.69 2.75
CA TYR A 13 8.17 -7.82 2.12
C TYR A 13 8.70 -7.44 0.74
N ARG A 14 10.00 -7.62 0.52
CA ARG A 14 10.70 -7.28 -0.73
C ARG A 14 11.39 -8.48 -1.37
N GLY A 15 11.10 -9.68 -0.87
CA GLY A 15 11.61 -10.95 -1.41
C GLY A 15 10.79 -11.48 -2.58
N LYS A 16 11.08 -12.69 -2.98
CA LYS A 16 10.33 -13.41 -4.03
C LYS A 16 9.03 -13.97 -3.48
N TYR A 17 8.01 -13.98 -4.33
CA TYR A 17 6.72 -14.60 -4.05
C TYR A 17 6.62 -15.97 -4.71
N LYS A 18 5.89 -16.88 -4.09
CA LYS A 18 5.55 -18.18 -4.67
C LYS A 18 4.64 -17.99 -5.89
N LYS A 19 4.78 -18.87 -6.88
CA LYS A 19 3.94 -18.87 -8.09
C LYS A 19 2.56 -19.48 -7.82
N ILE A 20 1.87 -18.97 -6.81
CA ILE A 20 0.52 -19.39 -6.42
C ILE A 20 -0.42 -18.21 -6.68
N PRO A 21 -1.42 -18.35 -7.56
CA PRO A 21 -2.37 -17.28 -7.83
C PRO A 21 -3.07 -16.80 -6.56
N VAL A 22 -3.37 -15.52 -6.49
CA VAL A 22 -4.23 -14.94 -5.45
C VAL A 22 -5.67 -14.99 -5.96
N PRO A 23 -6.60 -15.65 -5.27
CA PRO A 23 -8.00 -15.66 -5.65
C PRO A 23 -8.56 -14.22 -5.72
N ARG A 24 -9.39 -13.93 -6.72
CA ARG A 24 -10.03 -12.61 -6.87
C ARG A 24 -10.89 -12.22 -5.66
N GLU A 25 -11.51 -13.22 -5.02
CA GLU A 25 -12.26 -13.00 -3.78
C GLU A 25 -11.38 -12.41 -2.66
N ASP A 26 -10.14 -12.84 -2.54
CA ASP A 26 -9.20 -12.30 -1.56
C ASP A 26 -8.70 -10.91 -1.97
N LEU A 27 -8.45 -10.67 -3.27
CA LEU A 27 -8.15 -9.32 -3.78
C LEU A 27 -9.30 -8.35 -3.50
N ILE A 28 -10.56 -8.79 -3.67
CA ILE A 28 -11.75 -7.98 -3.33
C ILE A 28 -11.78 -7.65 -1.85
N LYS A 29 -11.54 -8.61 -0.93
CA LYS A 29 -11.50 -8.35 0.51
C LYS A 29 -10.41 -7.34 0.88
N ILE A 30 -9.22 -7.49 0.29
CA ILE A 30 -8.11 -6.56 0.52
C ILE A 30 -8.46 -5.16 0.03
N MET A 31 -8.97 -5.03 -1.20
CA MET A 31 -9.38 -3.73 -1.75
C MET A 31 -10.51 -3.11 -0.94
N GLN A 32 -11.52 -3.90 -0.53
CA GLN A 32 -12.63 -3.39 0.27
C GLN A 32 -12.13 -2.82 1.61
N ALA A 33 -11.20 -3.48 2.30
CA ALA A 33 -10.58 -2.95 3.50
C ALA A 33 -9.93 -1.57 3.26
N GLY A 34 -9.31 -1.37 2.10
CA GLY A 34 -8.78 -0.08 1.68
C GLY A 34 -9.87 0.96 1.45
N LEU A 35 -10.95 0.60 0.74
CA LEU A 35 -12.06 1.51 0.45
C LEU A 35 -12.88 1.90 1.70
N ASP A 36 -12.86 1.06 2.74
CA ASP A 36 -13.49 1.34 4.03
C ASP A 36 -12.66 2.29 4.92
N ALA A 37 -11.48 2.71 4.48
CA ALA A 37 -10.65 3.68 5.20
C ALA A 37 -11.34 5.06 5.26
N PRO A 38 -11.12 5.82 6.35
CA PRO A 38 -11.62 7.20 6.42
C PRO A 38 -10.94 8.08 5.38
N SER A 39 -11.65 9.10 4.89
CA SER A 39 -11.11 10.11 3.99
C SER A 39 -11.46 11.53 4.44
N GLY A 40 -10.62 12.51 4.10
CA GLY A 40 -10.82 13.90 4.46
C GLY A 40 -12.16 14.44 3.94
N CYS A 41 -13.03 14.88 4.85
CA CYS A 41 -14.41 15.31 4.55
C CYS A 41 -15.21 14.26 3.73
N ASN A 42 -14.91 13.00 3.89
CA ASN A 42 -15.51 11.87 3.16
C ASN A 42 -15.45 12.06 1.63
N LYS A 43 -14.35 12.62 1.11
CA LYS A 43 -14.18 12.86 -0.34
C LYS A 43 -13.85 11.59 -1.12
N GLN A 44 -13.48 10.50 -0.44
CA GLN A 44 -13.24 9.18 -1.03
C GLN A 44 -12.33 9.25 -2.27
N THR A 45 -11.19 9.97 -2.12
CA THR A 45 -10.27 10.31 -3.21
C THR A 45 -9.49 9.12 -3.73
N THR A 46 -9.50 7.99 -3.02
CA THR A 46 -8.74 6.78 -3.35
C THR A 46 -9.53 5.84 -4.24
N SER A 47 -8.90 5.37 -5.31
CA SER A 47 -9.42 4.32 -6.20
C SER A 47 -8.37 3.23 -6.38
N LEU A 48 -8.78 2.01 -6.72
CA LEU A 48 -7.92 0.84 -6.74
C LEU A 48 -8.08 0.04 -8.03
N ILE A 49 -6.96 -0.47 -8.56
CA ILE A 49 -6.96 -1.44 -9.66
C ILE A 49 -6.16 -2.66 -9.22
N ALA A 50 -6.80 -3.84 -9.14
CA ALA A 50 -6.09 -5.09 -8.98
C ALA A 50 -5.73 -5.66 -10.36
N VAL A 51 -4.50 -6.12 -10.50
CA VAL A 51 -3.96 -6.75 -11.70
C VAL A 51 -3.48 -8.15 -11.34
N ASP A 52 -4.14 -9.16 -11.93
CA ASP A 52 -3.82 -10.59 -11.78
C ASP A 52 -3.56 -11.27 -13.14
N ASP A 53 -3.68 -10.53 -14.24
CA ASP A 53 -3.37 -11.02 -15.58
C ASP A 53 -1.84 -11.00 -15.81
N PRO A 54 -1.22 -12.16 -16.12
CA PRO A 54 0.22 -12.25 -16.29
C PRO A 54 0.78 -11.38 -17.43
N ALA A 55 0.00 -11.14 -18.49
CA ALA A 55 0.43 -10.32 -19.62
C ALA A 55 0.44 -8.84 -19.23
N VAL A 56 -0.52 -8.40 -18.43
CA VAL A 56 -0.58 -7.03 -17.90
C VAL A 56 0.52 -6.83 -16.85
N LEU A 57 0.69 -7.77 -15.90
CA LEU A 57 1.78 -7.74 -14.91
C LEU A 57 3.15 -7.60 -15.59
N LYS A 58 3.41 -8.39 -16.65
CA LYS A 58 4.66 -8.29 -17.42
C LYS A 58 4.88 -6.91 -18.04
N LYS A 59 3.81 -6.22 -18.50
CA LYS A 59 3.92 -4.85 -19.02
C LYS A 59 4.26 -3.86 -17.91
N LEU A 60 3.62 -3.99 -16.73
CA LEU A 60 3.89 -3.14 -15.56
C LEU A 60 5.34 -3.29 -15.10
N HIS A 61 5.82 -4.53 -14.92
CA HIS A 61 7.20 -4.78 -14.47
C HIS A 61 8.28 -4.22 -15.41
N ARG A 62 8.01 -4.08 -16.71
CA ARG A 62 8.95 -3.46 -17.65
C ARG A 62 9.19 -1.96 -17.42
N VAL A 63 8.25 -1.27 -16.79
CA VAL A 63 8.36 0.18 -16.53
C VAL A 63 8.73 0.50 -15.09
N ILE A 64 8.67 -0.49 -14.17
CA ILE A 64 9.07 -0.32 -12.77
C ILE A 64 10.60 -0.45 -12.67
N ALA A 65 11.27 0.63 -12.34
CA ALA A 65 12.73 0.69 -12.17
C ALA A 65 13.08 1.51 -10.92
N PRO A 66 13.87 0.98 -9.96
CA PRO A 66 14.40 -0.39 -9.95
C PRO A 66 13.30 -1.45 -9.82
N PRO A 67 13.56 -2.70 -10.25
CA PRO A 67 12.58 -3.78 -10.19
C PRO A 67 12.06 -4.03 -8.78
N ALA A 68 10.74 -4.14 -8.64
CA ALA A 68 10.08 -4.38 -7.36
C ALA A 68 8.84 -5.25 -7.54
N GLY A 69 8.69 -6.27 -6.68
CA GLY A 69 7.51 -7.14 -6.69
C GLY A 69 7.36 -8.03 -7.94
N GLU A 70 8.41 -8.23 -8.74
CA GLU A 70 8.37 -8.89 -10.07
C GLU A 70 7.78 -10.30 -10.06
N THR A 71 7.90 -11.02 -8.95
CA THR A 71 7.41 -12.40 -8.83
C THR A 71 6.02 -12.48 -8.19
N ALA A 72 5.43 -11.34 -7.83
CA ALA A 72 4.10 -11.31 -7.23
C ALA A 72 3.04 -11.76 -8.26
N PRO A 73 2.16 -12.70 -7.88
CA PRO A 73 1.08 -13.16 -8.77
C PRO A 73 -0.04 -12.14 -8.94
N ALA A 74 -0.09 -11.11 -8.10
CA ALA A 74 -1.02 -10.00 -8.24
C ALA A 74 -0.40 -8.69 -7.72
N VAL A 75 -0.91 -7.57 -8.24
CA VAL A 75 -0.55 -6.22 -7.82
C VAL A 75 -1.82 -5.40 -7.63
N ILE A 76 -1.91 -4.61 -6.56
CA ILE A 76 -2.95 -3.60 -6.39
C ILE A 76 -2.31 -2.23 -6.62
N CYS A 77 -2.73 -1.54 -7.67
CA CYS A 77 -2.36 -0.16 -7.96
C CYS A 77 -3.30 0.80 -7.23
N VAL A 78 -2.72 1.80 -6.58
CA VAL A 78 -3.46 2.82 -5.83
C VAL A 78 -3.49 4.10 -6.64
N LEU A 79 -4.69 4.59 -6.88
CA LEU A 79 -4.97 5.81 -7.60
C LEU A 79 -5.54 6.84 -6.64
N THR A 80 -5.35 8.11 -6.94
CA THR A 80 -5.98 9.21 -6.20
C THR A 80 -6.40 10.34 -7.11
N GLN A 81 -7.40 11.11 -6.65
CA GLN A 81 -7.75 12.40 -7.20
C GLN A 81 -7.38 13.50 -6.21
N ARG A 82 -6.77 14.60 -6.69
CA ARG A 82 -6.39 15.76 -5.87
C ARG A 82 -7.58 16.67 -5.64
N ILE A 83 -8.51 16.26 -4.76
CA ILE A 83 -9.72 17.03 -4.43
C ILE A 83 -9.43 17.92 -3.23
N TYR A 84 -9.66 19.25 -3.42
CA TYR A 84 -9.60 20.22 -2.33
C TYR A 84 -10.90 20.18 -1.55
N ALA A 85 -10.84 19.96 -0.23
CA ALA A 85 -12.01 19.61 0.58
C ALA A 85 -12.33 20.65 1.66
N TYR A 86 -11.36 21.03 2.49
CA TYR A 86 -11.58 21.92 3.63
C TYR A 86 -10.51 23.00 3.69
N ARG A 87 -10.93 24.28 3.62
CA ARG A 87 -10.06 25.47 3.65
C ARG A 87 -8.87 25.29 2.68
N ASP A 88 -9.17 24.96 1.44
CA ASP A 88 -8.20 24.73 0.35
C ASP A 88 -7.15 23.65 0.61
N LYS A 89 -7.43 22.72 1.54
CA LYS A 89 -6.56 21.58 1.81
C LYS A 89 -6.98 20.35 1.01
N CYS A 90 -5.99 19.70 0.40
CA CYS A 90 -6.12 18.40 -0.23
C CYS A 90 -5.64 17.31 0.73
N PHE A 91 -6.49 16.34 1.02
CA PHE A 91 -6.19 15.23 1.93
C PHE A 91 -5.87 13.92 1.20
N ALA A 92 -5.67 13.97 -0.11
CA ALA A 92 -5.44 12.78 -0.93
C ALA A 92 -4.34 11.85 -0.38
N THR A 93 -3.21 12.43 0.07
CA THR A 93 -2.11 11.65 0.65
C THR A 93 -2.52 10.94 1.94
N GLN A 94 -3.24 11.59 2.82
CA GLN A 94 -3.75 11.00 4.05
C GLN A 94 -4.78 9.90 3.74
N ASP A 95 -5.66 10.14 2.77
CA ASP A 95 -6.72 9.22 2.37
C ASP A 95 -6.13 7.91 1.85
N TYR A 96 -5.26 7.98 0.83
CA TYR A 96 -4.67 6.74 0.30
C TYR A 96 -3.69 6.08 1.27
N SER A 97 -3.05 6.83 2.17
CA SER A 97 -2.20 6.24 3.20
C SER A 97 -2.99 5.38 4.18
N ALA A 98 -4.16 5.86 4.61
CA ALA A 98 -5.07 5.09 5.46
C ALA A 98 -5.59 3.84 4.72
N ALA A 99 -5.98 3.98 3.46
CA ALA A 99 -6.43 2.88 2.62
C ALA A 99 -5.34 1.81 2.44
N ILE A 100 -4.10 2.23 2.18
CA ILE A 100 -2.96 1.31 2.00
C ILE A 100 -2.70 0.52 3.29
N GLU A 101 -2.66 1.16 4.46
CA GLU A 101 -2.41 0.43 5.71
C GLU A 101 -3.52 -0.59 5.98
N ASN A 102 -4.79 -0.26 5.75
CA ASN A 102 -5.89 -1.22 5.87
C ASN A 102 -5.71 -2.42 4.92
N MET A 103 -5.33 -2.18 3.66
CA MET A 103 -5.05 -3.25 2.69
C MET A 103 -3.88 -4.14 3.12
N LEU A 104 -2.81 -3.55 3.66
CA LEU A 104 -1.66 -4.29 4.16
C LEU A 104 -2.02 -5.19 5.35
N LEU A 105 -2.89 -4.73 6.25
CA LEU A 105 -3.39 -5.52 7.38
C LEU A 105 -4.30 -6.66 6.91
N ALA A 106 -5.23 -6.38 5.98
CA ALA A 106 -6.10 -7.39 5.40
C ALA A 106 -5.31 -8.47 4.63
N ALA A 107 -4.26 -8.07 3.88
CA ALA A 107 -3.38 -9.01 3.20
C ALA A 107 -2.71 -9.97 4.20
N VAL A 108 -2.18 -9.47 5.31
CA VAL A 108 -1.55 -10.30 6.36
C VAL A 108 -2.57 -11.23 7.01
N GLU A 109 -3.78 -10.77 7.29
CA GLU A 109 -4.84 -11.60 7.86
C GLU A 109 -5.20 -12.79 6.95
N LEU A 110 -5.17 -12.58 5.64
CA LEU A 110 -5.40 -13.62 4.63
C LEU A 110 -4.17 -14.49 4.33
N GLY A 111 -3.03 -14.25 5.00
CA GLY A 111 -1.80 -15.03 4.84
C GLY A 111 -0.88 -14.55 3.71
N TYR A 112 -1.16 -13.40 3.11
CA TYR A 112 -0.32 -12.80 2.07
C TYR A 112 0.72 -11.85 2.66
N GLN A 113 1.76 -11.59 1.87
CA GLN A 113 2.74 -10.55 2.13
C GLN A 113 2.66 -9.47 1.05
N SER A 114 3.07 -8.26 1.45
CA SER A 114 3.03 -7.10 0.58
C SER A 114 4.11 -6.09 0.96
N CYS A 115 4.24 -5.06 0.15
CA CYS A 115 5.07 -3.89 0.42
C CYS A 115 4.44 -2.66 -0.22
N TRP A 116 4.46 -1.54 0.48
CA TRP A 116 4.08 -0.24 -0.04
C TRP A 116 5.22 0.31 -0.91
N TYR A 117 5.02 0.37 -2.22
CA TYR A 117 5.96 0.97 -3.17
C TYR A 117 5.39 2.29 -3.69
N GLU A 118 5.95 3.40 -3.23
CA GLU A 118 5.55 4.76 -3.61
C GLU A 118 6.76 5.61 -4.03
N GLY A 119 7.87 5.59 -3.28
CA GLY A 119 8.97 6.55 -3.37
C GLY A 119 9.38 6.90 -4.80
N HIS A 120 9.71 5.90 -5.62
CA HIS A 120 10.12 6.11 -7.02
C HIS A 120 8.96 6.11 -8.03
N ILE A 121 7.72 5.93 -7.60
CA ILE A 121 6.54 5.92 -8.49
C ILE A 121 6.14 7.34 -8.87
N THR A 122 6.30 8.27 -7.94
CA THR A 122 5.93 9.69 -8.08
C THR A 122 7.09 10.60 -8.43
N ASP A 123 8.31 10.06 -8.53
CA ASP A 123 9.53 10.81 -8.86
C ASP A 123 9.62 11.19 -10.35
N ASP A 124 10.69 11.87 -10.72
CA ASP A 124 10.98 12.38 -12.06
C ASP A 124 10.92 11.32 -13.17
N ASP A 125 11.15 10.05 -12.84
CA ASP A 125 11.03 8.89 -13.76
C ASP A 125 9.62 8.72 -14.32
N LYS A 126 8.60 9.30 -13.66
CA LYS A 126 7.19 9.22 -14.05
C LYS A 126 6.68 7.78 -14.21
N ILE A 127 7.14 6.87 -13.33
CA ILE A 127 6.76 5.46 -13.38
C ILE A 127 5.25 5.32 -13.19
N GLY A 128 4.65 6.06 -12.25
CA GLY A 128 3.20 6.09 -12.05
C GLY A 128 2.43 6.45 -13.32
N CYS A 129 2.89 7.46 -14.06
CA CYS A 129 2.29 7.85 -15.34
C CYS A 129 2.43 6.74 -16.41
N LYS A 130 3.57 6.03 -16.46
CA LYS A 130 3.78 4.91 -17.38
C LYS A 130 2.85 3.74 -17.04
N MET A 131 2.71 3.41 -15.76
CA MET A 131 1.79 2.36 -15.28
C MET A 131 0.33 2.75 -15.56
N ALA A 132 -0.06 3.99 -15.28
CA ALA A 132 -1.40 4.51 -15.54
C ALA A 132 -1.79 4.37 -17.03
N LYS A 133 -0.88 4.70 -17.95
CA LYS A 133 -1.11 4.51 -19.39
C LYS A 133 -1.32 3.05 -19.78
N ILE A 134 -0.55 2.12 -19.19
CA ILE A 134 -0.71 0.68 -19.44
C ILE A 134 -2.10 0.19 -18.99
N LEU A 135 -2.60 0.75 -17.88
CA LEU A 135 -3.87 0.38 -17.26
C LEU A 135 -5.07 1.18 -17.80
N GLY A 136 -4.86 2.15 -18.69
CA GLY A 136 -5.94 2.98 -19.23
C GLY A 136 -6.57 3.91 -18.19
N VAL A 137 -5.77 4.36 -17.22
CA VAL A 137 -6.23 5.27 -16.16
C VAL A 137 -6.48 6.66 -16.75
N PRO A 138 -7.67 7.27 -16.52
CA PRO A 138 -7.97 8.63 -16.96
C PRO A 138 -7.06 9.69 -16.33
N ASP A 139 -6.87 10.82 -17.04
CA ASP A 139 -5.90 11.87 -16.65
C ASP A 139 -6.23 12.57 -15.32
N GLU A 140 -7.49 12.51 -14.87
CA GLU A 140 -7.91 13.05 -13.57
C GLU A 140 -7.47 12.23 -12.36
N TYR A 141 -6.89 11.03 -12.58
CA TYR A 141 -6.33 10.19 -11.54
C TYR A 141 -4.80 10.13 -11.62
N GLU A 142 -4.17 10.11 -10.46
CA GLU A 142 -2.74 9.84 -10.32
C GLU A 142 -2.56 8.40 -9.80
N LEU A 143 -1.72 7.60 -10.45
CA LEU A 143 -1.23 6.36 -9.88
C LEU A 143 -0.07 6.69 -8.95
N VAL A 144 -0.29 6.58 -7.64
CA VAL A 144 0.64 7.04 -6.59
C VAL A 144 1.48 5.92 -5.98
N CYS A 145 0.96 4.70 -5.94
CA CYS A 145 1.71 3.57 -5.44
C CYS A 145 1.18 2.24 -5.98
N PHE A 146 1.91 1.16 -5.71
CA PHE A 146 1.42 -0.20 -5.92
C PHE A 146 1.84 -1.14 -4.78
N LEU A 147 1.02 -2.16 -4.57
CA LEU A 147 1.17 -3.19 -3.56
C LEU A 147 1.27 -4.56 -4.27
N PRO A 148 2.44 -5.21 -4.35
CA PRO A 148 2.50 -6.60 -4.76
C PRO A 148 1.83 -7.48 -3.71
N ILE A 149 1.02 -8.44 -4.13
CA ILE A 149 0.29 -9.36 -3.24
C ILE A 149 0.64 -10.80 -3.59
N GLY A 150 0.99 -11.59 -2.60
CA GLY A 150 1.27 -13.00 -2.79
C GLY A 150 1.80 -13.68 -1.53
N ILE A 151 1.99 -15.00 -1.62
CA ILE A 151 2.62 -15.79 -0.55
C ILE A 151 4.13 -15.62 -0.65
N ALA A 152 4.77 -15.23 0.45
CA ALA A 152 6.23 -15.10 0.50
C ALA A 152 6.93 -16.44 0.24
N ASP A 153 8.01 -16.41 -0.52
CA ASP A 153 8.87 -17.58 -0.77
C ASP A 153 9.86 -17.82 0.39
N SER A 154 10.11 -16.80 1.20
CA SER A 154 10.94 -16.84 2.40
C SER A 154 10.26 -16.14 3.56
N GLU A 155 10.65 -16.46 4.79
CA GLU A 155 10.09 -15.82 5.97
C GLU A 155 10.42 -14.32 6.01
N PRO A 156 9.41 -13.43 6.22
CA PRO A 156 9.64 -12.00 6.31
C PRO A 156 10.40 -11.62 7.57
N ILE A 157 11.51 -10.93 7.41
CA ILE A 157 12.35 -10.48 8.54
C ILE A 157 11.70 -9.23 9.19
N PRO A 158 11.41 -9.24 10.50
CA PRO A 158 10.84 -8.09 11.18
C PRO A 158 11.86 -6.94 11.27
N PRO A 159 11.49 -5.71 10.91
CA PRO A 159 12.38 -4.56 11.10
C PRO A 159 12.51 -4.23 12.59
N LYS A 160 13.71 -3.77 13.00
CA LYS A 160 13.92 -3.22 14.35
C LYS A 160 13.08 -1.96 14.52
N LYS A 161 12.28 -1.90 15.57
CA LYS A 161 11.49 -0.72 15.94
C LYS A 161 12.12 -0.03 17.14
N LYS A 162 11.99 1.29 17.22
CA LYS A 162 12.29 2.05 18.43
C LYS A 162 11.32 1.68 19.55
N ASN A 163 11.78 1.75 20.78
CA ASN A 163 10.94 1.48 21.94
C ASN A 163 9.81 2.51 22.10
N PHE A 164 8.76 2.13 22.82
CA PHE A 164 7.62 3.00 23.09
C PHE A 164 8.07 4.33 23.72
N ALA A 165 8.91 4.28 24.76
CA ALA A 165 9.39 5.45 25.48
C ALA A 165 10.25 6.45 24.66
N GLU A 166 10.72 6.05 23.47
CA GLU A 166 11.45 6.94 22.55
C GLU A 166 10.52 7.76 21.64
N ARG A 167 9.22 7.45 21.60
CA ARG A 167 8.30 7.97 20.57
C ARG A 167 6.89 8.27 21.05
N ALA A 168 6.57 7.98 22.30
CA ALA A 168 5.25 8.20 22.85
C ALA A 168 5.34 8.76 24.26
N TRP A 169 4.51 9.74 24.53
CA TRP A 169 4.45 10.46 25.79
C TRP A 169 3.02 10.66 26.24
N PHE A 170 2.82 10.87 27.54
CA PHE A 170 1.53 11.23 28.12
C PHE A 170 1.54 12.71 28.52
N ASN A 171 0.45 13.41 28.24
CA ASN A 171 0.15 14.79 28.59
C ASN A 171 1.08 15.85 28.00
N SER A 172 2.39 15.62 27.94
CA SER A 172 3.38 16.58 27.41
C SER A 172 4.53 15.83 26.75
N PHE A 173 5.29 16.51 25.89
CA PHE A 173 6.51 15.97 25.30
C PHE A 173 7.64 16.01 26.34
N CYS A 174 8.14 14.85 26.75
CA CYS A 174 9.30 14.71 27.63
C CYS A 174 10.47 14.15 26.82
N GLY A 175 11.55 14.94 26.64
CA GLY A 175 12.68 14.57 25.79
C GLY A 175 13.45 13.32 26.24
N ASP A 176 13.33 12.91 27.49
CA ASP A 176 13.98 11.75 28.10
C ASP A 176 13.11 10.49 28.12
N GLY A 177 11.92 10.51 27.52
CA GLY A 177 11.08 9.32 27.33
C GLY A 177 10.63 8.61 28.61
N LYS A 178 10.75 9.25 29.77
CA LYS A 178 10.35 8.66 31.04
C LYS A 178 8.82 8.66 31.17
N LEU A 179 8.28 7.47 31.28
CA LEU A 179 6.90 7.24 31.77
C LEU A 179 6.90 7.58 33.26
N ASN A 180 6.32 8.71 33.66
CA ASN A 180 6.01 9.00 35.06
C ASN A 180 4.76 8.24 35.49
#